data_80bd1baafd34f5d396495e9cf199c99f
#
_entry.id   80bd1baafd34f5d396495e9cf199c99f
#
_cell.length_a   1.000
_cell.length_b   1.000
_cell.length_c   1.000
_cell.angle_alpha   90.00
_cell.angle_beta   90.00
_cell.angle_gamma   90.00
#
_symmetry.space_group_name_H-M   'P 1'
#
loop_
_entity.id
_entity.type
_entity.pdbx_description
1 polymer ?
#
loop_
_entity_poly.entity_id
_entity_poly.type
_entity_poly.pdbx_seq_one_letter_code
_entity_poly.pdbx_strand_id
1 'polypeptide(L)'
;MNPKMFVDPVNQALTKVIGKFEKKYSRSPTAQELILGMGSTGFSEQLVQKLGYICNTPMVGVRQEYLIDLIEGHFRERMTENILISAAENVHDRHVDGINNLIPKLKEAVNFSLHTNLGLNVYNDIGTALALLKERKECIPSSINEIRAKTGTVEKDGSIRGGGYYRKTLTLYVGQPNVGKSLILGNEAVFAYSYGYNVLYISLELAEDYLWQRLAANLCDVAMPDILQMTEEECRAKIDATLRANQGDGVHGNFQIKRLKTTTTPADIEMYVDQFEATFGKLDLLVIDYIGIMKPGLSAAEQRSMYLDGVAKAEQIRDFLIERNIAGLSAVQFNRMGYNSLDAGIEAVQGSSGYSETSDVMISITSDSVLRECGMFYHTFLKNRFGRNSDTFQTRCDFMKMKWFDATQEELTHYQELRTEQEAYMANQAPTRGPRAPKKDNTQPPKAPPQEQLPSRPGERVASMI
;
A
#
# COMPACT_ATOMS: atom_id res chain seq x y z
N MET A 1 -18.48 -6.01 26.94
CA MET A 1 -19.20 -4.71 26.83
C MET A 1 -18.67 -3.71 27.86
N ASN A 2 -18.49 -2.43 27.48
CA ASN A 2 -18.07 -1.38 28.41
C ASN A 2 -19.32 -0.79 29.13
N PRO A 3 -19.39 -0.83 30.46
CA PRO A 3 -20.54 -0.30 31.21
C PRO A 3 -20.85 1.18 30.96
N LYS A 4 -19.85 1.98 30.55
CA LYS A 4 -20.00 3.40 30.25
C LYS A 4 -20.83 3.70 28.98
N MET A 5 -21.15 2.66 28.19
CA MET A 5 -22.02 2.78 27.01
C MET A 5 -23.49 3.00 27.36
N PHE A 6 -23.89 2.80 28.60
CA PHE A 6 -25.26 3.00 29.06
C PHE A 6 -25.41 4.22 29.92
N VAL A 7 -26.46 5.02 29.68
CA VAL A 7 -26.79 6.18 30.50
C VAL A 7 -27.41 5.73 31.84
N ASP A 8 -28.27 4.75 31.78
CA ASP A 8 -28.99 4.23 32.96
C ASP A 8 -28.00 3.49 33.88
N PRO A 9 -27.86 3.93 35.15
CA PRO A 9 -27.01 3.23 36.12
C PRO A 9 -27.32 1.76 36.28
N VAL A 10 -28.56 1.37 36.06
CA VAL A 10 -29.02 -0.03 36.07
C VAL A 10 -28.36 -0.86 35.00
N ASN A 11 -28.43 -0.35 33.77
CA ASN A 11 -27.82 -1.03 32.62
C ASN A 11 -26.29 -1.08 32.75
N GLN A 12 -25.66 -0.05 33.36
CA GLN A 12 -24.24 -0.09 33.69
C GLN A 12 -23.90 -1.17 34.71
N ALA A 13 -24.72 -1.33 35.74
CA ALA A 13 -24.51 -2.35 36.77
C ALA A 13 -24.76 -3.75 36.19
N LEU A 14 -25.80 -3.93 35.39
CA LEU A 14 -26.11 -5.17 34.70
C LEU A 14 -24.93 -5.63 33.83
N THR A 15 -24.40 -4.72 33.02
CA THR A 15 -23.22 -4.99 32.17
C THR A 15 -22.00 -5.39 32.97
N LYS A 16 -21.78 -4.77 34.15
CA LYS A 16 -20.69 -5.16 35.07
C LYS A 16 -20.89 -6.56 35.62
N VAL A 17 -22.13 -6.93 35.99
CA VAL A 17 -22.44 -8.28 36.50
C VAL A 17 -22.24 -9.32 35.42
N ILE A 18 -22.74 -9.07 34.20
CA ILE A 18 -22.56 -9.96 33.06
C ILE A 18 -21.06 -10.19 32.79
N GLY A 19 -20.29 -9.09 32.68
CA GLY A 19 -18.86 -9.20 32.38
C GLY A 19 -18.04 -9.92 33.48
N LYS A 20 -18.40 -9.76 34.75
CA LYS A 20 -17.79 -10.54 35.84
C LYS A 20 -18.15 -12.01 35.77
N PHE A 21 -19.40 -12.32 35.45
CA PHE A 21 -19.89 -13.70 35.32
C PHE A 21 -19.20 -14.41 34.15
N GLU A 22 -19.14 -13.77 32.97
CA GLU A 22 -18.49 -14.34 31.77
C GLU A 22 -17.00 -14.60 32.02
N LYS A 23 -16.29 -13.67 32.68
CA LYS A 23 -14.89 -13.88 33.06
C LYS A 23 -14.67 -15.06 33.98
N LYS A 24 -15.64 -15.33 34.87
CA LYS A 24 -15.52 -16.39 35.87
C LYS A 24 -15.95 -17.77 35.36
N TYR A 25 -16.98 -17.80 34.53
CA TYR A 25 -17.62 -19.05 34.13
C TYR A 25 -17.51 -19.37 32.64
N SER A 26 -16.89 -18.50 31.84
CA SER A 26 -16.69 -18.63 30.39
C SER A 26 -17.99 -18.89 29.60
N ARG A 27 -19.14 -18.42 30.12
CA ARG A 27 -20.45 -18.45 29.48
C ARG A 27 -21.31 -17.28 29.96
N SER A 28 -22.33 -16.94 29.20
CA SER A 28 -23.29 -15.91 29.58
C SER A 28 -24.18 -16.41 30.75
N PRO A 29 -24.59 -15.52 31.68
CA PRO A 29 -25.49 -15.85 32.76
C PRO A 29 -26.90 -16.07 32.26
N THR A 30 -27.65 -16.96 32.93
CA THR A 30 -29.10 -17.09 32.78
C THR A 30 -29.82 -15.92 33.41
N ALA A 31 -31.12 -15.71 33.09
CA ALA A 31 -31.94 -14.67 33.71
C ALA A 31 -31.95 -14.75 35.24
N GLN A 32 -32.02 -15.95 35.79
CA GLN A 32 -32.01 -16.19 37.23
C GLN A 32 -30.64 -15.83 37.87
N GLU A 33 -29.55 -16.21 37.22
CA GLU A 33 -28.18 -15.88 37.68
C GLU A 33 -27.92 -14.36 37.62
N LEU A 34 -28.47 -13.64 36.64
CA LEU A 34 -28.42 -12.19 36.57
C LEU A 34 -29.18 -11.55 37.72
N ILE A 35 -30.41 -12.01 38.00
CA ILE A 35 -31.23 -11.50 39.10
C ILE A 35 -30.52 -11.72 40.46
N LEU A 36 -29.95 -12.89 40.67
CA LEU A 36 -29.17 -13.21 41.88
C LEU A 36 -27.88 -12.34 41.95
N GLY A 37 -27.18 -12.14 40.84
CA GLY A 37 -25.99 -11.32 40.79
C GLY A 37 -26.27 -9.85 41.06
N MET A 38 -27.40 -9.35 40.63
CA MET A 38 -27.85 -7.95 40.88
C MET A 38 -28.32 -7.75 42.32
N GLY A 39 -28.96 -8.72 42.94
CA GLY A 39 -29.40 -8.67 44.34
C GLY A 39 -28.22 -8.44 45.32
N SER A 40 -27.02 -8.86 44.97
CA SER A 40 -25.81 -8.62 45.78
C SER A 40 -25.23 -7.21 45.64
N THR A 41 -25.77 -6.36 44.78
CA THR A 41 -25.23 -5.03 44.46
C THR A 41 -25.98 -3.87 45.11
N GLY A 42 -26.98 -4.14 45.98
CA GLY A 42 -27.72 -3.12 46.76
C GLY A 42 -28.78 -2.37 45.95
N PHE A 43 -29.19 -2.87 44.81
CA PHE A 43 -30.30 -2.29 44.02
C PHE A 43 -31.67 -2.60 44.62
N SER A 44 -32.63 -1.66 44.43
CA SER A 44 -33.97 -1.77 44.95
C SER A 44 -34.75 -2.95 44.36
N GLU A 45 -35.70 -3.44 45.11
CA GLU A 45 -36.62 -4.55 44.72
C GLU A 45 -37.36 -4.28 43.40
N GLN A 46 -37.67 -2.99 43.12
CA GLN A 46 -38.24 -2.55 41.83
C GLN A 46 -37.37 -2.80 40.64
N LEU A 47 -36.06 -2.75 40.82
CA LEU A 47 -35.08 -3.01 39.79
C LEU A 47 -35.00 -4.48 39.44
N VAL A 48 -35.00 -5.35 40.44
CA VAL A 48 -35.05 -6.80 40.28
C VAL A 48 -36.34 -7.24 39.56
N GLN A 49 -37.45 -6.62 39.86
CA GLN A 49 -38.73 -6.84 39.18
C GLN A 49 -38.68 -6.41 37.70
N LYS A 50 -38.14 -5.24 37.41
CA LYS A 50 -37.95 -4.77 36.03
C LYS A 50 -37.05 -5.68 35.20
N LEU A 51 -35.96 -6.19 35.78
CA LEU A 51 -35.12 -7.21 35.16
C LEU A 51 -35.82 -8.53 34.92
N GLY A 52 -36.60 -8.98 35.90
CA GLY A 52 -37.47 -10.15 35.76
C GLY A 52 -38.43 -10.00 34.59
N TYR A 53 -39.05 -8.86 34.43
CA TYR A 53 -39.91 -8.52 33.29
C TYR A 53 -39.15 -8.58 31.95
N ILE A 54 -38.02 -7.90 31.84
CA ILE A 54 -37.18 -7.85 30.61
C ILE A 54 -36.72 -9.26 30.24
N CYS A 55 -36.21 -10.05 31.19
CA CYS A 55 -35.69 -11.38 30.92
C CYS A 55 -36.79 -12.41 30.58
N ASN A 56 -38.02 -12.18 31.02
CA ASN A 56 -39.16 -13.10 30.76
C ASN A 56 -40.06 -12.63 29.61
N THR A 57 -39.81 -11.44 29.00
CA THR A 57 -40.58 -10.99 27.85
C THR A 57 -40.11 -11.73 26.60
N PRO A 58 -40.93 -12.61 25.97
CA PRO A 58 -40.52 -13.31 24.78
C PRO A 58 -40.40 -12.33 23.62
N MET A 59 -39.25 -12.27 22.97
CA MET A 59 -39.02 -11.54 21.73
C MET A 59 -39.57 -12.31 20.52
N VAL A 60 -40.90 -12.46 20.45
CA VAL A 60 -41.56 -13.19 19.37
C VAL A 60 -41.65 -12.31 18.12
N GLY A 61 -41.15 -12.80 16.99
CA GLY A 61 -41.31 -12.16 15.68
C GLY A 61 -40.22 -11.14 15.31
N VAL A 62 -39.24 -10.90 16.17
CA VAL A 62 -38.11 -10.02 15.85
C VAL A 62 -36.91 -10.85 15.36
N ARG A 63 -36.41 -10.55 14.19
CA ARG A 63 -35.19 -11.22 13.66
C ARG A 63 -33.97 -10.79 14.45
N GLN A 64 -33.10 -11.73 14.76
CA GLN A 64 -31.88 -11.49 15.53
C GLN A 64 -30.98 -10.44 14.85
N GLU A 65 -30.87 -10.48 13.52
CA GLU A 65 -30.09 -9.52 12.72
C GLU A 65 -30.58 -8.08 12.93
N TYR A 66 -31.90 -7.86 12.87
CA TYR A 66 -32.48 -6.52 13.12
C TYR A 66 -32.19 -6.00 14.52
N LEU A 67 -32.20 -6.89 15.53
CA LEU A 67 -31.84 -6.51 16.90
C LEU A 67 -30.36 -6.13 17.02
N ILE A 68 -29.49 -6.86 16.35
CA ILE A 68 -28.06 -6.56 16.35
C ILE A 68 -27.83 -5.22 15.70
N ASP A 69 -28.43 -4.94 14.54
CA ASP A 69 -28.32 -3.64 13.85
C ASP A 69 -28.81 -2.48 14.73
N LEU A 70 -29.93 -2.66 15.41
CA LEU A 70 -30.49 -1.65 16.33
C LEU A 70 -29.54 -1.38 17.49
N ILE A 71 -28.98 -2.43 18.08
CA ILE A 71 -28.03 -2.33 19.21
C ILE A 71 -26.71 -1.71 18.73
N GLU A 72 -26.22 -2.07 17.55
CA GLU A 72 -25.04 -1.45 16.95
C GLU A 72 -25.24 0.05 16.72
N GLY A 73 -26.38 0.44 16.14
CA GLY A 73 -26.73 1.86 15.93
C GLY A 73 -26.67 2.63 17.24
N HIS A 74 -27.32 2.10 18.28
CA HIS A 74 -27.30 2.71 19.62
C HIS A 74 -25.88 2.83 20.20
N PHE A 75 -25.05 1.79 20.07
CA PHE A 75 -23.68 1.85 20.57
C PHE A 75 -22.81 2.83 19.79
N ARG A 76 -22.95 2.90 18.47
CA ARG A 76 -22.25 3.91 17.65
C ARG A 76 -22.59 5.32 18.08
N GLU A 77 -23.87 5.62 18.25
CA GLU A 77 -24.32 6.94 18.75
C GLU A 77 -23.73 7.25 20.12
N ARG A 78 -23.80 6.33 21.07
CA ARG A 78 -23.29 6.53 22.43
C ARG A 78 -21.77 6.65 22.49
N MET A 79 -21.05 5.87 21.69
CA MET A 79 -19.58 5.99 21.58
C MET A 79 -19.21 7.38 21.05
N THR A 80 -19.87 7.81 19.98
CA THR A 80 -19.63 9.12 19.35
C THR A 80 -19.91 10.25 20.34
N GLU A 81 -21.03 10.22 21.06
CA GLU A 81 -21.39 11.21 22.07
C GLU A 81 -20.34 11.29 23.20
N ASN A 82 -19.93 10.14 23.75
CA ASN A 82 -18.90 10.08 24.78
C ASN A 82 -17.54 10.63 24.31
N ILE A 83 -17.17 10.37 23.07
CA ILE A 83 -15.94 10.89 22.46
C ILE A 83 -16.02 12.41 22.32
N LEU A 84 -17.15 12.95 21.85
CA LEU A 84 -17.36 14.38 21.70
C LEU A 84 -17.37 15.11 23.04
N ILE A 85 -18.02 14.54 24.06
CA ILE A 85 -18.02 15.10 25.43
C ILE A 85 -16.58 15.13 25.97
N SER A 86 -15.86 14.02 25.87
CA SER A 86 -14.46 13.95 26.32
C SER A 86 -13.56 14.92 25.56
N ALA A 87 -13.80 15.12 24.26
CA ALA A 87 -13.08 16.09 23.47
C ALA A 87 -13.37 17.53 23.90
N ALA A 88 -14.63 17.85 24.19
CA ALA A 88 -15.04 19.17 24.72
C ALA A 88 -14.39 19.47 26.07
N GLU A 89 -14.35 18.49 26.98
CA GLU A 89 -13.64 18.60 28.27
C GLU A 89 -12.14 18.86 28.09
N ASN A 90 -11.47 18.10 27.20
CA ASN A 90 -10.04 18.29 26.90
C ASN A 90 -9.74 19.67 26.28
N VAL A 91 -10.62 20.18 25.42
CA VAL A 91 -10.50 21.55 24.87
C VAL A 91 -10.65 22.58 25.98
N HIS A 92 -11.62 22.43 26.91
CA HIS A 92 -11.84 23.31 28.03
C HIS A 92 -10.59 23.36 28.94
N ASP A 93 -9.97 22.20 29.19
CA ASP A 93 -8.78 22.08 30.05
C ASP A 93 -7.46 22.39 29.31
N ARG A 94 -7.52 22.82 28.05
CA ARG A 94 -6.39 23.17 27.18
C ARG A 94 -5.40 22.01 26.95
N HIS A 95 -5.86 20.77 27.02
CA HIS A 95 -5.07 19.58 26.70
C HIS A 95 -5.10 19.29 25.18
N VAL A 96 -4.10 19.83 24.45
CA VAL A 96 -4.02 19.72 22.98
C VAL A 96 -3.83 18.28 22.51
N ASP A 97 -3.14 17.44 23.29
CA ASP A 97 -2.90 16.03 22.96
C ASP A 97 -4.18 15.17 22.89
N GLY A 98 -5.24 15.61 23.59
CA GLY A 98 -6.55 14.95 23.53
C GLY A 98 -7.25 15.09 22.18
N ILE A 99 -6.94 16.14 21.42
CA ILE A 99 -7.56 16.44 20.12
C ILE A 99 -6.96 15.57 19.02
N ASN A 100 -5.66 15.29 19.07
CA ASN A 100 -4.96 14.48 18.07
C ASN A 100 -5.48 13.03 18.00
N ASN A 101 -6.05 12.52 19.10
CA ASN A 101 -6.64 11.19 19.18
C ASN A 101 -8.14 11.16 18.90
N LEU A 102 -8.77 12.29 18.54
CA LEU A 102 -10.21 12.37 18.33
C LEU A 102 -10.63 11.61 17.05
N ILE A 103 -9.94 11.86 15.94
CA ILE A 103 -10.27 11.25 14.64
C ILE A 103 -10.20 9.74 14.68
N PRO A 104 -9.11 9.10 15.18
CA PRO A 104 -9.05 7.64 15.31
C PRO A 104 -10.19 7.06 16.16
N LYS A 105 -10.53 7.71 17.30
CA LYS A 105 -11.62 7.25 18.16
C LYS A 105 -12.99 7.38 17.50
N LEU A 106 -13.24 8.46 16.74
CA LEU A 106 -14.47 8.61 15.97
C LEU A 106 -14.57 7.54 14.87
N LYS A 107 -13.48 7.23 14.16
CA LYS A 107 -13.44 6.12 13.19
C LYS A 107 -13.78 4.80 13.87
N GLU A 108 -13.21 4.51 15.05
CA GLU A 108 -13.52 3.32 15.83
C GLU A 108 -15.01 3.24 16.22
N ALA A 109 -15.60 4.36 16.63
CA ALA A 109 -17.02 4.42 16.99
C ALA A 109 -17.94 4.18 15.79
N VAL A 110 -17.63 4.79 14.63
CA VAL A 110 -18.42 4.63 13.40
C VAL A 110 -18.33 3.20 12.87
N ASN A 111 -17.16 2.57 12.96
CA ASN A 111 -16.91 1.21 12.48
C ASN A 111 -17.23 0.12 13.52
N PHE A 112 -17.76 0.52 14.69
CA PHE A 112 -18.14 -0.47 15.72
C PHE A 112 -19.18 -1.44 15.18
N SER A 113 -18.92 -2.74 15.28
CA SER A 113 -19.86 -3.80 14.92
C SER A 113 -19.89 -4.91 15.98
N LEU A 114 -21.10 -5.39 16.25
CA LEU A 114 -21.35 -6.59 17.07
C LEU A 114 -21.36 -7.85 16.21
N HIS A 115 -21.44 -7.69 14.89
CA HIS A 115 -21.27 -8.83 13.97
C HIS A 115 -19.82 -9.29 14.04
N THR A 116 -19.62 -10.47 14.57
CA THR A 116 -18.32 -11.13 14.53
C THR A 116 -18.06 -11.53 13.08
N ASN A 117 -17.32 -10.69 12.34
CA ASN A 117 -16.90 -11.06 11.00
C ASN A 117 -15.88 -12.21 11.10
N LEU A 118 -16.38 -13.43 11.04
CA LEU A 118 -15.56 -14.65 11.04
C LEU A 118 -15.00 -14.97 9.64
N GLY A 119 -15.14 -14.04 8.70
CA GLY A 119 -14.77 -14.23 7.30
C GLY A 119 -15.88 -14.93 6.51
N LEU A 120 -15.52 -15.53 5.37
CA LEU A 120 -16.45 -16.22 4.48
C LEU A 120 -16.55 -17.71 4.85
N ASN A 121 -17.75 -18.20 5.04
CA ASN A 121 -18.00 -19.64 5.09
C ASN A 121 -17.95 -20.23 3.68
N VAL A 122 -17.06 -21.20 3.47
CA VAL A 122 -16.78 -21.78 2.14
C VAL A 122 -18.03 -22.35 1.46
N TYR A 123 -18.98 -22.82 2.21
CA TYR A 123 -20.22 -23.43 1.69
C TYR A 123 -21.40 -22.46 1.69
N ASN A 124 -21.62 -21.76 2.79
CA ASN A 124 -22.81 -20.91 2.94
C ASN A 124 -22.71 -19.59 2.19
N ASP A 125 -21.49 -19.05 2.01
CA ASP A 125 -21.27 -17.72 1.42
C ASP A 125 -20.77 -17.79 -0.04
N ILE A 126 -21.08 -18.87 -0.77
CA ILE A 126 -20.67 -19.06 -2.17
C ILE A 126 -21.06 -17.84 -3.04
N GLY A 127 -22.31 -17.36 -2.90
CA GLY A 127 -22.80 -16.21 -3.67
C GLY A 127 -21.99 -14.95 -3.39
N THR A 128 -21.76 -14.63 -2.12
CA THR A 128 -20.93 -13.50 -1.68
C THR A 128 -19.48 -13.65 -2.15
N ALA A 129 -18.90 -14.84 -1.99
CA ALA A 129 -17.54 -15.13 -2.44
C ALA A 129 -17.39 -14.93 -3.96
N LEU A 130 -18.35 -15.42 -4.76
CA LEU A 130 -18.34 -15.24 -6.21
C LEU A 130 -18.51 -13.77 -6.62
N ALA A 131 -19.32 -12.99 -5.91
CA ALA A 131 -19.47 -11.55 -6.14
C ALA A 131 -18.15 -10.82 -5.88
N LEU A 132 -17.52 -11.08 -4.72
CA LEU A 132 -16.21 -10.51 -4.36
C LEU A 132 -15.10 -10.90 -5.36
N LEU A 133 -15.13 -12.14 -5.88
CA LEU A 133 -14.18 -12.57 -6.90
C LEU A 133 -14.42 -11.87 -8.25
N LYS A 134 -15.67 -11.54 -8.59
CA LYS A 134 -15.99 -10.75 -9.80
C LYS A 134 -15.51 -9.31 -9.67
N GLU A 135 -15.76 -8.66 -8.53
CA GLU A 135 -15.21 -7.33 -8.23
C GLU A 135 -13.68 -7.30 -8.27
N ARG A 136 -13.01 -8.35 -7.75
CA ARG A 136 -11.55 -8.46 -7.80
C ARG A 136 -11.01 -8.59 -9.22
N LYS A 137 -11.80 -9.14 -10.16
CA LYS A 137 -11.40 -9.26 -11.58
C LYS A 137 -11.44 -7.93 -12.32
N GLU A 138 -12.10 -6.90 -11.79
CA GLU A 138 -12.01 -5.55 -12.31
C GLU A 138 -10.64 -4.98 -11.97
N CYS A 139 -9.74 -5.02 -12.92
CA CYS A 139 -8.44 -4.40 -12.84
C CYS A 139 -8.45 -3.09 -13.62
N ILE A 140 -7.63 -2.15 -13.18
CA ILE A 140 -7.32 -0.96 -13.95
C ILE A 140 -6.29 -1.37 -14.99
N PRO A 141 -6.57 -1.22 -16.29
CA PRO A 141 -5.62 -1.66 -17.31
C PRO A 141 -4.34 -0.84 -17.28
N SER A 142 -3.21 -1.47 -17.56
CA SER A 142 -1.94 -0.78 -17.79
C SER A 142 -1.89 -0.22 -19.21
N SER A 143 -1.16 0.87 -19.42
CA SER A 143 -0.85 1.38 -20.77
C SER A 143 0.04 0.41 -21.56
N ILE A 144 0.80 -0.44 -20.84
CA ILE A 144 1.78 -1.38 -21.38
C ILE A 144 1.12 -2.76 -21.56
N ASN A 145 1.05 -3.23 -22.82
CA ASN A 145 0.41 -4.50 -23.16
C ASN A 145 1.09 -5.70 -22.50
N GLU A 146 2.42 -5.67 -22.37
CA GLU A 146 3.17 -6.74 -21.71
C GLU A 146 2.77 -6.87 -20.23
N ILE A 147 2.54 -5.77 -19.52
CA ILE A 147 2.03 -5.83 -18.14
C ILE A 147 0.63 -6.44 -18.12
N ARG A 148 -0.25 -6.07 -19.06
CA ARG A 148 -1.59 -6.67 -19.15
C ARG A 148 -1.52 -8.16 -19.44
N ALA A 149 -0.69 -8.58 -20.39
CA ALA A 149 -0.54 -9.99 -20.74
C ALA A 149 0.02 -10.85 -19.59
N LYS A 150 0.97 -10.31 -18.82
CA LYS A 150 1.64 -11.04 -17.73
C LYS A 150 0.83 -11.07 -16.43
N THR A 151 -0.11 -10.15 -16.25
CA THR A 151 -0.99 -10.10 -15.06
C THR A 151 -2.43 -10.56 -15.37
N GLY A 152 -2.83 -10.62 -16.63
CA GLY A 152 -4.14 -11.04 -17.11
C GLY A 152 -4.18 -12.48 -17.62
N THR A 153 -5.22 -12.77 -18.38
CA THR A 153 -5.40 -14.03 -19.06
C THR A 153 -5.35 -13.79 -20.59
N VAL A 154 -4.41 -14.42 -21.26
CA VAL A 154 -4.37 -14.43 -22.73
C VAL A 154 -5.34 -15.50 -23.20
N GLU A 155 -6.36 -15.10 -23.97
CA GLU A 155 -7.37 -15.98 -24.54
C GLU A 155 -6.82 -16.70 -25.80
N LYS A 156 -7.55 -17.73 -26.27
CA LYS A 156 -7.10 -18.54 -27.43
C LYS A 156 -6.97 -17.74 -28.74
N ASP A 157 -7.71 -16.66 -28.87
CA ASP A 157 -7.67 -15.74 -30.00
C ASP A 157 -6.58 -14.66 -29.89
N GLY A 158 -5.76 -14.70 -28.84
CA GLY A 158 -4.70 -13.74 -28.56
C GLY A 158 -5.18 -12.48 -27.86
N SER A 159 -6.47 -12.32 -27.61
CA SER A 159 -6.99 -11.20 -26.80
C SER A 159 -6.58 -11.34 -25.34
N ILE A 160 -6.41 -10.21 -24.65
CA ILE A 160 -6.06 -10.16 -23.22
C ILE A 160 -7.31 -9.82 -22.43
N ARG A 161 -7.73 -10.73 -21.56
CA ARG A 161 -8.82 -10.49 -20.63
C ARG A 161 -8.30 -10.12 -19.25
N GLY A 162 -8.66 -8.91 -18.79
CA GLY A 162 -8.14 -8.33 -17.56
C GLY A 162 -6.68 -7.93 -17.72
N GLY A 163 -5.94 -7.93 -16.62
CA GLY A 163 -4.53 -7.55 -16.57
C GLY A 163 -4.31 -6.05 -16.41
N GLY A 164 -3.27 -5.73 -15.63
CA GLY A 164 -2.96 -4.40 -15.17
C GLY A 164 -2.89 -4.36 -13.64
N TYR A 165 -3.53 -3.40 -13.03
CA TYR A 165 -3.47 -3.13 -11.59
C TYR A 165 -4.77 -3.58 -10.92
N TYR A 166 -4.69 -4.68 -10.18
CA TYR A 166 -5.86 -5.22 -9.48
C TYR A 166 -6.20 -4.39 -8.26
N ARG A 167 -7.49 -4.23 -7.99
CA ARG A 167 -7.96 -3.65 -6.74
C ARG A 167 -7.49 -4.50 -5.54
N LYS A 168 -7.31 -3.88 -4.38
CA LYS A 168 -6.82 -4.55 -3.15
C LYS A 168 -5.37 -5.04 -3.26
N THR A 169 -4.58 -4.44 -4.15
CA THR A 169 -3.18 -4.83 -4.35
C THR A 169 -2.25 -3.64 -4.41
N LEU A 170 -1.00 -3.87 -4.01
CA LEU A 170 0.09 -2.91 -4.12
C LEU A 170 1.09 -3.37 -5.17
N THR A 171 1.24 -2.57 -6.23
CA THR A 171 2.26 -2.75 -7.27
C THR A 171 3.39 -1.75 -7.07
N LEU A 172 4.62 -2.22 -7.07
CA LEU A 172 5.83 -1.42 -6.88
C LEU A 172 6.73 -1.47 -8.12
N TYR A 173 7.07 -0.29 -8.64
CA TYR A 173 8.15 -0.15 -9.61
C TYR A 173 9.49 0.04 -8.89
N VAL A 174 10.49 -0.71 -9.30
CA VAL A 174 11.81 -0.75 -8.64
C VAL A 174 12.88 -0.29 -9.62
N GLY A 175 13.70 0.67 -9.24
CA GLY A 175 14.76 1.13 -10.14
C GLY A 175 15.74 2.08 -9.47
N GLN A 176 16.87 2.29 -10.12
CA GLN A 176 17.86 3.25 -9.66
C GLN A 176 17.31 4.70 -9.70
N PRO A 177 17.93 5.67 -9.01
CA PRO A 177 17.60 7.08 -9.17
C PRO A 177 17.61 7.49 -10.64
N ASN A 178 16.69 8.37 -11.03
CA ASN A 178 16.57 8.95 -12.38
C ASN A 178 16.33 7.95 -13.53
N VAL A 179 15.88 6.72 -13.24
CA VAL A 179 15.54 5.74 -14.28
C VAL A 179 14.13 5.91 -14.87
N GLY A 180 13.35 6.90 -14.39
CA GLY A 180 12.00 7.14 -14.91
C GLY A 180 10.86 6.57 -14.07
N LYS A 181 11.08 6.22 -12.79
CA LYS A 181 10.02 5.70 -11.90
C LYS A 181 8.80 6.62 -11.82
N SER A 182 9.00 7.90 -11.51
CA SER A 182 7.92 8.89 -11.46
C SER A 182 7.23 9.08 -12.81
N LEU A 183 7.97 8.87 -13.90
CA LEU A 183 7.43 9.02 -15.26
C LEU A 183 6.48 7.86 -15.57
N ILE A 184 6.86 6.62 -15.28
CA ILE A 184 5.96 5.47 -15.52
C ILE A 184 4.73 5.54 -14.60
N LEU A 185 4.90 5.95 -13.33
CA LEU A 185 3.77 6.16 -12.42
C LEU A 185 2.80 7.21 -12.96
N GLY A 186 3.32 8.32 -13.47
CA GLY A 186 2.52 9.38 -14.10
C GLY A 186 1.83 8.91 -15.38
N ASN A 187 2.53 8.16 -16.22
CA ASN A 187 1.97 7.60 -17.44
C ASN A 187 0.81 6.64 -17.16
N GLU A 188 0.95 5.74 -16.19
CA GLU A 188 -0.12 4.82 -15.80
C GLU A 188 -1.31 5.53 -15.15
N ALA A 189 -1.05 6.59 -14.36
CA ALA A 189 -2.08 7.45 -13.79
C ALA A 189 -2.90 8.17 -14.88
N VAL A 190 -2.22 8.76 -15.86
CA VAL A 190 -2.85 9.41 -17.02
C VAL A 190 -3.66 8.41 -17.83
N PHE A 191 -3.12 7.23 -18.07
CA PHE A 191 -3.81 6.18 -18.80
C PHE A 191 -5.09 5.76 -18.08
N ALA A 192 -5.02 5.47 -16.78
CA ALA A 192 -6.18 5.12 -15.98
C ALA A 192 -7.26 6.22 -16.04
N TYR A 193 -6.87 7.48 -15.83
CA TYR A 193 -7.77 8.63 -15.95
C TYR A 193 -8.40 8.73 -17.33
N SER A 194 -7.62 8.55 -18.39
CA SER A 194 -8.13 8.62 -19.76
C SER A 194 -9.15 7.53 -20.10
N TYR A 195 -9.24 6.47 -19.29
CA TYR A 195 -10.25 5.42 -19.37
C TYR A 195 -11.39 5.57 -18.35
N GLY A 196 -11.51 6.71 -17.67
CA GLY A 196 -12.64 7.06 -16.81
C GLY A 196 -12.48 6.67 -15.33
N TYR A 197 -11.31 6.20 -14.93
CA TYR A 197 -11.06 5.87 -13.52
C TYR A 197 -10.78 7.12 -12.67
N ASN A 198 -11.21 7.09 -11.42
CA ASN A 198 -10.86 8.08 -10.42
C ASN A 198 -9.44 7.86 -9.90
N VAL A 199 -8.57 8.85 -10.05
CA VAL A 199 -7.15 8.76 -9.73
C VAL A 199 -6.74 9.82 -8.72
N LEU A 200 -6.03 9.40 -7.67
CA LEU A 200 -5.33 10.31 -6.74
C LEU A 200 -3.82 10.04 -6.82
N TYR A 201 -3.07 11.05 -7.22
CA TYR A 201 -1.61 11.01 -7.28
C TYR A 201 -1.02 11.83 -6.13
N ILE A 202 -0.37 11.16 -5.20
CA ILE A 202 0.33 11.78 -4.08
C ILE A 202 1.82 11.81 -4.39
N SER A 203 2.38 13.01 -4.54
CA SER A 203 3.82 13.21 -4.69
C SER A 203 4.45 13.56 -3.34
N LEU A 204 5.51 12.85 -2.99
CA LEU A 204 6.34 13.15 -1.82
C LEU A 204 7.67 13.82 -2.22
N GLU A 205 7.93 13.93 -3.52
CA GLU A 205 9.19 14.45 -4.06
C GLU A 205 8.98 15.72 -4.88
N LEU A 206 8.09 15.69 -5.86
CA LEU A 206 7.90 16.79 -6.82
C LEU A 206 6.80 17.76 -6.35
N ALA A 207 7.00 19.04 -6.66
CA ALA A 207 5.98 20.06 -6.49
C ALA A 207 4.80 19.84 -7.45
N GLU A 208 3.62 20.30 -7.07
CA GLU A 208 2.37 20.06 -7.81
C GLU A 208 2.40 20.63 -9.24
N ASP A 209 2.98 21.80 -9.42
CA ASP A 209 3.14 22.49 -10.71
C ASP A 209 4.03 21.71 -11.69
N TYR A 210 5.19 21.23 -11.23
CA TYR A 210 6.07 20.38 -12.04
C TYR A 210 5.44 19.03 -12.37
N LEU A 211 4.74 18.45 -11.43
CA LEU A 211 4.02 17.19 -11.67
C LEU A 211 2.90 17.41 -12.67
N TRP A 212 2.10 18.48 -12.49
CA TRP A 212 1.02 18.84 -13.42
C TRP A 212 1.54 19.02 -14.85
N GLN A 213 2.66 19.76 -15.04
CA GLN A 213 3.26 19.97 -16.34
C GLN A 213 3.60 18.66 -17.05
N ARG A 214 4.17 17.68 -16.32
CA ARG A 214 4.49 16.35 -16.86
C ARG A 214 3.25 15.58 -17.27
N LEU A 215 2.25 15.57 -16.43
CA LEU A 215 0.97 14.88 -16.69
C LEU A 215 0.20 15.54 -17.84
N ALA A 216 0.20 16.88 -17.91
CA ALA A 216 -0.41 17.63 -18.98
C ALA A 216 0.29 17.38 -20.33
N ALA A 217 1.61 17.32 -20.37
CA ALA A 217 2.37 16.97 -21.58
C ALA A 217 1.96 15.59 -22.12
N ASN A 218 1.77 14.62 -21.22
CA ASN A 218 1.30 13.30 -21.59
C ASN A 218 -0.16 13.32 -22.09
N LEU A 219 -1.07 13.96 -21.35
CA LEU A 219 -2.49 14.06 -21.74
C LEU A 219 -2.70 14.82 -23.04
N CYS A 220 -2.00 15.94 -23.22
CA CYS A 220 -2.11 16.77 -24.42
C CYS A 220 -1.37 16.21 -25.64
N ASP A 221 -0.53 15.17 -25.44
CA ASP A 221 0.36 14.61 -26.47
C ASP A 221 1.30 15.64 -27.09
N VAL A 222 1.88 16.54 -26.27
CA VAL A 222 2.81 17.58 -26.70
C VAL A 222 4.11 17.48 -25.89
N ALA A 223 5.17 18.10 -26.41
CA ALA A 223 6.41 18.17 -25.65
C ALA A 223 6.24 19.02 -24.37
N MET A 224 6.86 18.60 -23.27
CA MET A 224 6.73 19.26 -21.96
C MET A 224 7.03 20.78 -22.00
N PRO A 225 8.05 21.29 -22.76
CA PRO A 225 8.26 22.72 -22.89
C PRO A 225 7.11 23.47 -23.59
N ASP A 226 6.40 22.80 -24.50
CA ASP A 226 5.31 23.42 -25.29
C ASP A 226 4.07 23.70 -24.41
N ILE A 227 3.90 22.96 -23.32
CA ILE A 227 2.81 23.21 -22.34
C ILE A 227 2.86 24.64 -21.81
N LEU A 228 4.05 25.23 -21.63
CA LEU A 228 4.21 26.58 -21.11
C LEU A 228 3.79 27.67 -22.15
N GLN A 229 3.64 27.31 -23.42
CA GLN A 229 3.22 28.20 -24.49
C GLN A 229 1.73 28.09 -24.83
N MET A 230 1.03 27.08 -24.26
CA MET A 230 -0.37 26.83 -24.54
C MET A 230 -1.28 27.73 -23.71
N THR A 231 -2.40 28.14 -24.29
CA THR A 231 -3.51 28.75 -23.54
C THR A 231 -4.30 27.70 -22.79
N GLU A 232 -5.12 28.14 -21.83
CA GLU A 232 -6.01 27.23 -21.09
C GLU A 232 -6.98 26.50 -22.04
N GLU A 233 -7.52 27.22 -23.02
CA GLU A 233 -8.46 26.68 -24.00
C GLU A 233 -7.83 25.60 -24.88
N GLU A 234 -6.61 25.83 -25.35
CA GLU A 234 -5.84 24.85 -26.15
C GLU A 234 -5.53 23.60 -25.34
N CYS A 235 -5.06 23.78 -24.11
CA CYS A 235 -4.76 22.67 -23.22
C CYS A 235 -6.01 21.85 -22.92
N ARG A 236 -7.11 22.50 -22.58
CA ARG A 236 -8.41 21.87 -22.30
C ARG A 236 -8.92 21.11 -23.54
N ALA A 237 -8.89 21.72 -24.72
CA ALA A 237 -9.34 21.08 -25.96
C ALA A 237 -8.55 19.79 -26.28
N LYS A 238 -7.23 19.79 -26.04
CA LYS A 238 -6.39 18.59 -26.23
C LYS A 238 -6.69 17.49 -25.22
N ILE A 239 -6.84 17.85 -23.93
CA ILE A 239 -7.25 16.90 -22.89
C ILE A 239 -8.61 16.28 -23.24
N ASP A 240 -9.59 17.10 -23.57
CA ASP A 240 -10.93 16.65 -23.95
C ASP A 240 -10.90 15.72 -25.18
N ALA A 241 -10.03 16.01 -26.15
CA ALA A 241 -9.86 15.14 -27.32
C ALA A 241 -9.31 13.77 -26.93
N THR A 242 -8.31 13.73 -26.04
CA THR A 242 -7.74 12.47 -25.51
C THR A 242 -8.77 11.67 -24.72
N LEU A 243 -9.55 12.33 -23.87
CA LEU A 243 -10.58 11.68 -23.07
C LEU A 243 -11.70 11.11 -23.98
N ARG A 244 -12.19 11.88 -24.94
CA ARG A 244 -13.21 11.40 -25.90
C ARG A 244 -12.74 10.23 -26.75
N ALA A 245 -11.46 10.22 -27.15
CA ALA A 245 -10.90 9.11 -27.92
C ALA A 245 -10.95 7.78 -27.16
N ASN A 246 -10.81 7.82 -25.83
CA ASN A 246 -10.75 6.63 -24.98
C ASN A 246 -12.09 6.24 -24.35
N GLN A 247 -12.97 7.21 -24.06
CA GLN A 247 -14.22 7.01 -23.31
C GLN A 247 -15.48 7.30 -24.12
N GLY A 248 -15.36 7.95 -25.29
CA GLY A 248 -16.50 8.53 -25.96
C GLY A 248 -17.06 9.73 -25.19
N ASP A 249 -18.37 9.99 -25.33
CA ASP A 249 -19.05 11.07 -24.60
C ASP A 249 -19.49 10.68 -23.17
N GLY A 250 -18.78 9.74 -22.54
CA GLY A 250 -19.06 9.24 -21.20
C GLY A 250 -18.68 10.21 -20.07
N VAL A 251 -19.03 9.81 -18.84
CA VAL A 251 -18.63 10.56 -17.65
C VAL A 251 -17.13 10.33 -17.40
N HIS A 252 -16.38 11.42 -17.35
CA HIS A 252 -14.95 11.37 -17.04
C HIS A 252 -14.74 11.09 -15.55
N GLY A 253 -13.69 10.32 -15.23
CA GLY A 253 -13.18 10.19 -13.86
C GLY A 253 -12.64 11.54 -13.34
N ASN A 254 -12.18 11.54 -12.11
CA ASN A 254 -11.48 12.67 -11.51
C ASN A 254 -10.01 12.32 -11.32
N PHE A 255 -9.13 13.27 -11.65
CA PHE A 255 -7.70 13.12 -11.43
C PHE A 255 -7.18 14.26 -10.55
N GLN A 256 -6.85 13.93 -9.32
CA GLN A 256 -6.28 14.89 -8.37
C GLN A 256 -4.81 14.58 -8.12
N ILE A 257 -4.01 15.64 -8.07
CA ILE A 257 -2.59 15.58 -7.70
C ILE A 257 -2.40 16.35 -6.41
N LYS A 258 -1.61 15.79 -5.49
CA LYS A 258 -1.31 16.42 -4.20
C LYS A 258 0.14 16.19 -3.81
N ARG A 259 0.86 17.28 -3.52
CA ARG A 259 2.17 17.19 -2.91
C ARG A 259 2.03 17.15 -1.38
N LEU A 260 2.63 16.15 -0.75
CA LEU A 260 2.74 16.04 0.69
C LEU A 260 4.20 16.13 1.14
N LYS A 261 4.40 16.35 2.43
CA LYS A 261 5.75 16.41 3.01
C LYS A 261 6.34 15.01 3.13
N THR A 262 7.66 14.89 3.16
CA THR A 262 8.37 13.62 3.41
C THR A 262 8.14 13.05 4.83
N THR A 263 7.51 13.83 5.72
CA THR A 263 7.08 13.38 7.05
C THR A 263 5.71 12.69 7.03
N THR A 264 5.06 12.62 5.88
CA THR A 264 3.75 11.98 5.68
C THR A 264 3.80 10.51 6.08
N THR A 265 2.77 10.07 6.78
CA THR A 265 2.55 8.69 7.21
C THR A 265 1.42 8.05 6.38
N PRO A 266 1.25 6.72 6.41
CA PRO A 266 0.09 6.06 5.81
C PRO A 266 -1.26 6.65 6.26
N ALA A 267 -1.42 6.98 7.53
CA ALA A 267 -2.64 7.57 8.06
C ALA A 267 -2.96 8.95 7.45
N ASP A 268 -1.94 9.75 7.13
CA ASP A 268 -2.15 11.02 6.43
C ASP A 268 -2.67 10.79 5.02
N ILE A 269 -2.19 9.74 4.33
CA ILE A 269 -2.66 9.37 2.99
C ILE A 269 -4.12 8.92 3.05
N GLU A 270 -4.51 8.11 4.04
CA GLU A 270 -5.89 7.70 4.27
C GLU A 270 -6.83 8.90 4.40
N MET A 271 -6.41 9.92 5.16
CA MET A 271 -7.19 11.16 5.32
C MET A 271 -7.43 11.87 3.97
N TYR A 272 -6.43 11.91 3.08
CA TYR A 272 -6.59 12.51 1.75
C TYR A 272 -7.49 11.67 0.85
N VAL A 273 -7.44 10.35 0.96
CA VAL A 273 -8.38 9.47 0.26
C VAL A 273 -9.80 9.69 0.76
N ASP A 274 -10.02 9.81 2.08
CA ASP A 274 -11.33 10.15 2.65
C ASP A 274 -11.87 11.47 2.08
N GLN A 275 -11.03 12.51 1.97
CA GLN A 275 -11.40 13.80 1.38
C GLN A 275 -11.71 13.69 -0.11
N PHE A 276 -10.91 12.92 -0.85
CA PHE A 276 -11.15 12.66 -2.28
C PHE A 276 -12.51 11.96 -2.47
N GLU A 277 -12.75 10.86 -1.75
CA GLU A 277 -13.99 10.09 -1.88
C GLU A 277 -15.23 10.87 -1.45
N ALA A 278 -15.13 11.73 -0.45
CA ALA A 278 -16.22 12.63 -0.04
C ALA A 278 -16.58 13.66 -1.12
N THR A 279 -15.62 14.05 -1.96
CA THR A 279 -15.81 15.09 -2.98
C THR A 279 -16.15 14.53 -4.36
N PHE A 280 -15.46 13.48 -4.77
CA PHE A 280 -15.46 12.98 -6.14
C PHE A 280 -16.03 11.55 -6.28
N GLY A 281 -16.38 10.90 -5.18
CA GLY A 281 -16.81 9.51 -5.17
C GLY A 281 -15.63 8.53 -5.05
N LYS A 282 -15.92 7.24 -5.18
CA LYS A 282 -14.99 6.14 -4.92
C LYS A 282 -13.69 6.27 -5.71
N LEU A 283 -12.57 6.16 -5.02
CA LEU A 283 -11.24 6.14 -5.62
C LEU A 283 -10.97 4.77 -6.26
N ASP A 284 -10.40 4.78 -7.46
CA ASP A 284 -10.01 3.56 -8.19
C ASP A 284 -8.53 3.28 -8.06
N LEU A 285 -7.69 4.29 -8.30
CA LEU A 285 -6.24 4.19 -8.32
C LEU A 285 -5.58 5.22 -7.39
N LEU A 286 -4.81 4.72 -6.44
CA LEU A 286 -3.92 5.53 -5.60
C LEU A 286 -2.48 5.38 -6.10
N VAL A 287 -1.87 6.49 -6.49
CA VAL A 287 -0.45 6.56 -6.85
C VAL A 287 0.31 7.31 -5.76
N ILE A 288 1.39 6.71 -5.24
CA ILE A 288 2.26 7.31 -4.23
C ILE A 288 3.68 7.40 -4.82
N ASP A 289 4.17 8.61 -5.07
CA ASP A 289 5.50 8.85 -5.64
C ASP A 289 6.44 9.48 -4.60
N TYR A 290 7.24 8.71 -3.84
CA TYR A 290 7.25 7.27 -3.76
C TYR A 290 7.28 6.79 -2.29
N ILE A 291 6.79 5.60 -2.04
CA ILE A 291 6.62 5.04 -0.69
C ILE A 291 7.92 4.98 0.11
N GLY A 292 9.08 4.85 -0.55
CA GLY A 292 10.39 4.73 0.09
C GLY A 292 10.75 5.90 1.00
N ILE A 293 10.34 7.13 0.66
CA ILE A 293 10.64 8.34 1.45
C ILE A 293 9.57 8.69 2.49
N MET A 294 8.43 8.03 2.45
CA MET A 294 7.38 8.20 3.45
C MET A 294 7.84 7.78 4.84
N LYS A 295 7.28 8.37 5.89
CA LYS A 295 7.55 7.94 7.27
C LYS A 295 6.67 6.75 7.63
N PRO A 296 7.19 5.75 8.38
CA PRO A 296 6.34 4.74 8.99
C PRO A 296 5.50 5.40 10.09
N GLY A 297 4.25 4.98 10.24
CA GLY A 297 3.40 5.44 11.34
C GLY A 297 3.78 4.85 12.70
N LEU A 298 5.06 4.55 12.91
CA LEU A 298 5.58 3.90 14.11
C LEU A 298 6.08 4.93 15.14
N SER A 299 5.93 4.60 16.42
CA SER A 299 6.53 5.37 17.50
C SER A 299 8.06 5.30 17.46
N ALA A 300 8.75 6.27 18.06
CA ALA A 300 10.21 6.29 18.12
C ALA A 300 10.83 5.03 18.75
N ALA A 301 10.08 4.33 19.63
CA ALA A 301 10.53 3.08 20.25
C ALA A 301 10.43 1.87 19.30
N GLU A 302 9.58 1.93 18.27
CA GLU A 302 9.34 0.87 17.29
C GLU A 302 10.22 1.02 16.04
N GLN A 303 10.77 2.21 15.78
CA GLN A 303 11.70 2.48 14.68
C GLN A 303 13.06 1.85 14.95
N ARG A 304 13.24 0.59 14.54
CA ARG A 304 14.47 -0.19 14.87
C ARG A 304 15.41 -0.39 13.69
N SER A 305 14.91 -0.33 12.45
CA SER A 305 15.74 -0.51 11.25
C SER A 305 15.00 -0.04 10.00
N MET A 306 15.75 0.33 8.95
CA MET A 306 15.19 0.67 7.62
C MET A 306 14.33 -0.47 7.02
N TYR A 307 14.64 -1.71 7.38
CA TYR A 307 13.87 -2.88 6.97
C TYR A 307 12.47 -2.87 7.59
N LEU A 308 12.37 -2.76 8.92
CA LEU A 308 11.09 -2.72 9.64
C LEU A 308 10.24 -1.51 9.23
N ASP A 309 10.88 -0.38 8.95
CA ASP A 309 10.22 0.82 8.45
C ASP A 309 9.60 0.58 7.06
N GLY A 310 10.30 -0.13 6.18
CA GLY A 310 9.81 -0.51 4.85
C GLY A 310 8.62 -1.46 4.91
N VAL A 311 8.71 -2.50 5.77
CA VAL A 311 7.61 -3.45 6.04
C VAL A 311 6.38 -2.69 6.51
N ALA A 312 6.52 -1.91 7.60
CA ALA A 312 5.40 -1.23 8.23
C ALA A 312 4.65 -0.29 7.28
N LYS A 313 5.39 0.48 6.45
CA LYS A 313 4.78 1.36 5.44
C LYS A 313 3.99 0.58 4.39
N ALA A 314 4.60 -0.47 3.86
CA ALA A 314 3.99 -1.29 2.81
C ALA A 314 2.76 -2.04 3.34
N GLU A 315 2.84 -2.60 4.56
CA GLU A 315 1.73 -3.31 5.19
C GLU A 315 0.55 -2.37 5.45
N GLN A 316 0.77 -1.21 6.08
CA GLN A 316 -0.28 -0.25 6.37
C GLN A 316 -0.96 0.25 5.09
N ILE A 317 -0.19 0.59 4.05
CA ILE A 317 -0.76 1.00 2.76
C ILE A 317 -1.53 -0.17 2.14
N ARG A 318 -0.99 -1.39 2.14
CA ARG A 318 -1.65 -2.54 1.54
C ARG A 318 -2.95 -2.90 2.26
N ASP A 319 -2.97 -2.88 3.59
CA ASP A 319 -4.18 -3.14 4.38
C ASP A 319 -5.26 -2.11 4.07
N PHE A 320 -4.89 -0.84 4.00
CA PHE A 320 -5.77 0.25 3.57
C PHE A 320 -6.34 0.03 2.15
N LEU A 321 -5.49 -0.37 1.18
CA LEU A 321 -5.94 -0.68 -0.18
C LEU A 321 -6.94 -1.85 -0.21
N ILE A 322 -6.74 -2.85 0.64
CA ILE A 322 -7.65 -4.01 0.78
C ILE A 322 -9.00 -3.57 1.34
N GLU A 323 -9.00 -2.78 2.42
CA GLU A 323 -10.20 -2.30 3.11
C GLU A 323 -11.05 -1.41 2.19
N ARG A 324 -10.40 -0.53 1.43
CA ARG A 324 -11.08 0.42 0.54
C ARG A 324 -11.36 -0.11 -0.86
N ASN A 325 -10.87 -1.30 -1.21
CA ASN A 325 -11.01 -1.88 -2.56
C ASN A 325 -10.39 -0.97 -3.64
N ILE A 326 -9.18 -0.46 -3.41
CA ILE A 326 -8.43 0.45 -4.30
C ILE A 326 -7.22 -0.28 -4.86
N ALA A 327 -6.81 0.03 -6.10
CA ALA A 327 -5.52 -0.37 -6.66
C ALA A 327 -4.44 0.62 -6.23
N GLY A 328 -3.27 0.13 -5.80
CA GLY A 328 -2.15 0.97 -5.38
C GLY A 328 -0.94 0.82 -6.30
N LEU A 329 -0.37 1.96 -6.72
CA LEU A 329 0.89 2.04 -7.42
C LEU A 329 1.89 2.86 -6.61
N SER A 330 3.13 2.39 -6.53
CA SER A 330 4.23 3.18 -5.98
C SER A 330 5.57 2.76 -6.55
N ALA A 331 6.65 3.36 -6.05
CA ALA A 331 8.00 3.02 -6.42
C ALA A 331 8.89 2.83 -5.20
N VAL A 332 9.98 2.08 -5.40
CA VAL A 332 11.10 1.94 -4.46
C VAL A 332 12.41 2.00 -5.23
N GLN A 333 13.51 2.26 -4.53
CA GLN A 333 14.82 2.33 -5.16
C GLN A 333 15.58 1.00 -5.02
N PHE A 334 16.45 0.71 -5.99
CA PHE A 334 17.51 -0.27 -5.78
C PHE A 334 18.54 0.23 -4.75
N ASN A 335 19.17 -0.69 -4.04
CA ASN A 335 20.41 -0.43 -3.34
C ASN A 335 21.58 -0.33 -4.37
N ARG A 336 22.75 0.03 -3.90
CA ARG A 336 23.91 0.22 -4.80
C ARG A 336 24.32 -1.03 -5.60
N MET A 337 23.97 -2.22 -5.13
CA MET A 337 24.29 -3.48 -5.84
C MET A 337 23.42 -3.67 -7.09
N GLY A 338 22.20 -3.10 -7.11
CA GLY A 338 21.29 -3.17 -8.26
C GLY A 338 21.53 -2.09 -9.33
N TYR A 339 22.47 -1.16 -9.09
CA TYR A 339 22.72 -0.11 -10.07
C TYR A 339 23.47 -0.68 -11.29
N ASN A 340 23.02 -0.30 -12.49
CA ASN A 340 23.58 -0.70 -13.78
C ASN A 340 23.58 -2.23 -14.05
N SER A 341 22.79 -3.01 -13.34
CA SER A 341 22.56 -4.41 -13.62
C SER A 341 21.18 -4.59 -14.26
N LEU A 342 21.14 -5.23 -15.43
CA LEU A 342 19.86 -5.61 -16.07
C LEU A 342 19.19 -6.76 -15.30
N ASP A 343 19.98 -7.58 -14.63
CA ASP A 343 19.54 -8.78 -13.88
C ASP A 343 19.42 -8.52 -12.36
N ALA A 344 19.25 -7.25 -11.97
CA ALA A 344 19.07 -6.91 -10.56
C ALA A 344 17.83 -7.58 -10.00
N GLY A 345 18.01 -8.52 -9.06
CA GLY A 345 16.94 -9.26 -8.41
C GLY A 345 16.34 -8.55 -7.20
N ILE A 346 15.48 -9.26 -6.48
CA ILE A 346 14.80 -8.76 -5.25
C ILE A 346 15.80 -8.32 -4.18
N GLU A 347 16.95 -9.00 -4.06
CA GLU A 347 18.02 -8.69 -3.10
C GLU A 347 18.64 -7.33 -3.32
N ALA A 348 18.52 -6.77 -4.50
CA ALA A 348 19.01 -5.45 -4.87
C ALA A 348 18.04 -4.32 -4.52
N VAL A 349 16.86 -4.61 -4.00
CA VAL A 349 15.88 -3.59 -3.59
C VAL A 349 16.29 -2.95 -2.26
N GLN A 350 16.25 -1.63 -2.15
CA GLN A 350 16.55 -0.92 -0.89
C GLN A 350 15.49 -1.25 0.17
N GLY A 351 15.89 -1.83 1.31
CA GLY A 351 14.95 -2.37 2.31
C GLY A 351 14.28 -3.68 1.86
N SER A 352 15.00 -4.48 1.09
CA SER A 352 14.58 -5.53 0.15
C SER A 352 13.50 -6.49 0.62
N SER A 353 13.63 -7.07 1.80
CA SER A 353 12.71 -8.12 2.21
C SER A 353 11.32 -7.54 2.58
N GLY A 354 11.26 -6.35 3.20
CA GLY A 354 9.99 -5.77 3.63
C GLY A 354 9.03 -5.45 2.50
N TYR A 355 9.50 -4.77 1.48
CA TYR A 355 8.68 -4.44 0.32
C TYR A 355 8.32 -5.68 -0.51
N SER A 356 9.27 -6.63 -0.64
CA SER A 356 9.04 -7.84 -1.41
C SER A 356 8.06 -8.80 -0.74
N GLU A 357 8.03 -8.88 0.58
CA GLU A 357 7.08 -9.70 1.31
C GLU A 357 5.65 -9.17 1.19
N THR A 358 5.49 -7.85 1.29
CA THR A 358 4.18 -7.20 1.39
C THR A 358 3.55 -6.90 0.04
N SER A 359 4.30 -6.42 -0.97
CA SER A 359 3.74 -6.08 -2.28
C SER A 359 3.16 -7.30 -3.01
N ASP A 360 2.22 -7.06 -3.92
CA ASP A 360 1.60 -8.11 -4.73
C ASP A 360 2.31 -8.28 -6.08
N VAL A 361 2.80 -7.18 -6.64
CA VAL A 361 3.58 -7.15 -7.89
C VAL A 361 4.78 -6.22 -7.71
N MET A 362 5.95 -6.64 -8.20
CA MET A 362 7.15 -5.82 -8.29
C MET A 362 7.73 -5.91 -9.68
N ILE A 363 7.96 -4.77 -10.31
CA ILE A 363 8.50 -4.66 -11.67
C ILE A 363 9.76 -3.81 -11.63
N SER A 364 10.90 -4.36 -12.04
CA SER A 364 12.12 -3.57 -12.17
C SER A 364 12.06 -2.65 -13.38
N ILE A 365 12.76 -1.52 -13.28
CA ILE A 365 13.07 -0.64 -14.39
C ILE A 365 14.59 -0.52 -14.43
N THR A 366 15.20 -1.09 -15.46
CA THR A 366 16.66 -1.06 -15.66
C THR A 366 17.00 -0.55 -17.04
N SER A 367 18.18 0.02 -17.19
CA SER A 367 18.67 0.50 -18.47
C SER A 367 20.20 0.50 -18.46
N ASP A 368 20.81 -0.03 -19.49
CA ASP A 368 22.24 0.09 -19.75
C ASP A 368 22.56 1.21 -20.77
N SER A 369 23.79 1.27 -21.24
CA SER A 369 24.19 2.29 -22.21
C SER A 369 23.47 2.15 -23.55
N VAL A 370 23.31 0.92 -24.04
CA VAL A 370 22.67 0.63 -25.33
C VAL A 370 21.17 0.90 -25.28
N LEU A 371 20.50 0.44 -24.22
CA LEU A 371 19.08 0.72 -24.03
C LEU A 371 18.81 2.21 -23.96
N ARG A 372 19.66 2.98 -23.23
CA ARG A 372 19.52 4.44 -23.13
C ARG A 372 19.68 5.14 -24.48
N GLU A 373 20.62 4.69 -25.30
CA GLU A 373 20.80 5.20 -26.66
C GLU A 373 19.56 4.99 -27.53
N CYS A 374 18.90 3.84 -27.38
CA CYS A 374 17.62 3.52 -28.05
C CYS A 374 16.40 4.19 -27.39
N GLY A 375 16.54 4.90 -26.25
CA GLY A 375 15.39 5.38 -25.45
C GLY A 375 14.55 4.25 -24.85
N MET A 376 15.16 3.07 -24.65
CA MET A 376 14.48 1.86 -24.19
C MET A 376 14.82 1.51 -22.75
N PHE A 377 13.95 0.68 -22.17
CA PHE A 377 14.08 0.17 -20.82
C PHE A 377 13.79 -1.32 -20.77
N TYR A 378 14.48 -2.00 -19.87
CA TYR A 378 14.30 -3.41 -19.60
C TYR A 378 13.58 -3.58 -18.28
N HIS A 379 12.58 -4.45 -18.27
CA HIS A 379 11.76 -4.73 -17.11
C HIS A 379 11.79 -6.20 -16.78
N THR A 380 11.75 -6.50 -15.47
CA THR A 380 11.62 -7.87 -14.96
C THR A 380 10.54 -7.89 -13.89
N PHE A 381 9.63 -8.83 -13.95
CA PHE A 381 8.73 -9.14 -12.86
C PHE A 381 9.49 -9.79 -11.70
N LEU A 382 9.98 -9.00 -10.78
CA LEU A 382 10.66 -9.50 -9.57
C LEU A 382 9.70 -10.28 -8.68
N LYS A 383 8.43 -9.91 -8.68
CA LYS A 383 7.32 -10.61 -8.03
C LYS A 383 6.04 -10.41 -8.82
N ASN A 384 5.26 -11.48 -8.99
CA ASN A 384 3.97 -11.42 -9.65
C ASN A 384 3.02 -12.47 -9.05
N ARG A 385 2.05 -12.03 -8.23
CA ARG A 385 1.04 -12.93 -7.66
C ARG A 385 -0.03 -13.38 -8.66
N PHE A 386 -0.07 -12.76 -9.84
CA PHE A 386 -1.08 -13.03 -10.87
C PHE A 386 -0.52 -13.83 -12.06
N GLY A 387 0.79 -14.00 -12.13
CA GLY A 387 1.49 -14.65 -13.23
C GLY A 387 2.82 -15.24 -12.80
N ARG A 388 3.73 -15.33 -13.75
CA ARG A 388 5.09 -15.87 -13.52
C ARG A 388 6.02 -14.79 -13.00
N ASN A 389 6.90 -15.15 -12.07
CA ASN A 389 8.05 -14.34 -11.69
C ASN A 389 9.14 -14.48 -12.76
N SER A 390 10.05 -13.51 -12.81
CA SER A 390 11.18 -13.46 -13.73
C SER A 390 10.82 -13.34 -15.22
N ASP A 391 9.55 -13.09 -15.57
CA ASP A 391 9.18 -12.68 -16.91
C ASP A 391 9.76 -11.30 -17.21
N THR A 392 10.31 -11.13 -18.40
CA THR A 392 10.98 -9.91 -18.84
C THR A 392 10.31 -9.32 -20.08
N PHE A 393 10.43 -8.00 -20.24
CA PHE A 393 9.95 -7.28 -21.42
C PHE A 393 10.67 -5.94 -21.56
N GLN A 394 10.59 -5.35 -22.76
CA GLN A 394 11.16 -4.05 -23.04
C GLN A 394 10.07 -3.04 -23.36
N THR A 395 10.34 -1.79 -22.98
CA THR A 395 9.50 -0.65 -23.31
C THR A 395 10.36 0.47 -23.85
N ARG A 396 9.74 1.45 -24.50
CA ARG A 396 10.36 2.71 -24.83
C ARG A 396 9.69 3.87 -24.11
N CYS A 397 10.42 4.97 -23.97
CA CYS A 397 9.95 6.18 -23.34
C CYS A 397 10.19 7.40 -24.24
N ASP A 398 9.15 8.20 -24.43
CA ASP A 398 9.28 9.55 -24.97
C ASP A 398 9.37 10.54 -23.82
N PHE A 399 10.59 10.96 -23.48
CA PHE A 399 10.86 11.90 -22.40
C PHE A 399 10.33 13.30 -22.66
N MET A 400 10.15 13.68 -23.93
CA MET A 400 9.59 15.00 -24.28
C MET A 400 8.10 15.06 -23.98
N LYS A 401 7.38 13.99 -24.29
CA LYS A 401 5.93 13.86 -24.03
C LYS A 401 5.56 13.16 -22.74
N MET A 402 6.55 12.75 -21.95
CA MET A 402 6.34 12.01 -20.69
C MET A 402 5.51 10.73 -20.87
N LYS A 403 5.71 10.00 -21.97
CA LYS A 403 4.95 8.79 -22.34
C LYS A 403 5.81 7.54 -22.33
N TRP A 404 5.21 6.44 -21.87
CA TRP A 404 5.74 5.09 -21.99
C TRP A 404 4.91 4.27 -22.95
N PHE A 405 5.59 3.41 -23.72
CA PHE A 405 4.99 2.57 -24.73
C PHE A 405 5.61 1.17 -24.72
N ASP A 406 4.87 0.19 -25.23
CA ASP A 406 5.49 -1.08 -25.61
C ASP A 406 6.57 -0.83 -26.68
N ALA A 407 7.69 -1.54 -26.61
CA ALA A 407 8.68 -1.48 -27.67
C ALA A 407 8.15 -2.16 -28.93
N THR A 408 8.34 -1.54 -30.09
CA THR A 408 7.98 -2.13 -31.38
C THR A 408 8.96 -3.24 -31.78
N GLN A 409 8.57 -4.13 -32.68
CA GLN A 409 9.45 -5.18 -33.19
C GLN A 409 10.69 -4.62 -33.88
N GLU A 410 10.58 -3.49 -34.56
CA GLU A 410 11.69 -2.80 -35.21
C GLU A 410 12.70 -2.28 -34.18
N GLU A 411 12.21 -1.64 -33.10
CA GLU A 411 13.04 -1.13 -32.01
C GLU A 411 13.76 -2.28 -31.28
N LEU A 412 13.07 -3.40 -31.04
CA LEU A 412 13.67 -4.59 -30.45
C LEU A 412 14.76 -5.17 -31.31
N THR A 413 14.56 -5.24 -32.63
CA THR A 413 15.57 -5.73 -33.59
C THR A 413 16.77 -4.81 -33.61
N HIS A 414 16.56 -3.51 -33.71
CA HIS A 414 17.64 -2.50 -33.68
C HIS A 414 18.47 -2.56 -32.38
N TYR A 415 17.81 -2.71 -31.23
CA TYR A 415 18.50 -2.91 -29.96
C TYR A 415 19.38 -4.17 -29.96
N GLN A 416 18.87 -5.28 -30.51
CA GLN A 416 19.64 -6.55 -30.60
C GLN A 416 20.86 -6.40 -31.51
N GLU A 417 20.74 -5.69 -32.61
CA GLU A 417 21.86 -5.39 -33.51
C GLU A 417 22.95 -4.59 -32.80
N LEU A 418 22.60 -3.46 -32.19
CA LEU A 418 23.53 -2.61 -31.44
C LEU A 418 24.21 -3.37 -30.29
N ARG A 419 23.47 -4.21 -29.58
CA ARG A 419 24.03 -5.02 -28.51
C ARG A 419 25.05 -6.03 -29.02
N THR A 420 24.73 -6.69 -30.14
CA THR A 420 25.64 -7.63 -30.77
C THR A 420 26.93 -6.94 -31.25
N GLU A 421 26.82 -5.75 -31.83
CA GLU A 421 27.98 -4.93 -32.24
C GLU A 421 28.86 -4.55 -31.05
N GLN A 422 28.20 -4.10 -29.94
CA GLN A 422 28.92 -3.74 -28.71
C GLN A 422 29.65 -4.94 -28.11
N GLU A 423 29.02 -6.12 -28.06
CA GLU A 423 29.61 -7.34 -27.54
C GLU A 423 30.80 -7.79 -28.42
N ALA A 424 30.67 -7.72 -29.74
CA ALA A 424 31.76 -8.00 -30.68
C ALA A 424 32.94 -6.99 -30.51
N TYR A 425 32.65 -5.72 -30.33
CA TYR A 425 33.66 -4.71 -30.09
C TYR A 425 34.42 -4.96 -28.78
N MET A 426 33.72 -5.28 -27.69
CA MET A 426 34.32 -5.59 -26.39
C MET A 426 35.13 -6.89 -26.42
N ALA A 427 34.66 -7.91 -27.15
CA ALA A 427 35.39 -9.16 -27.35
C ALA A 427 36.71 -8.95 -28.09
N ASN A 428 36.73 -8.06 -29.10
CA ASN A 428 37.93 -7.70 -29.85
C ASN A 428 38.95 -6.87 -29.06
N GLN A 429 38.48 -6.14 -28.03
CA GLN A 429 39.34 -5.35 -27.13
C GLN A 429 39.85 -6.14 -25.92
N ALA A 430 39.28 -7.31 -25.63
CA ALA A 430 39.77 -8.16 -24.54
C ALA A 430 41.22 -8.55 -24.79
N PRO A 431 42.17 -8.22 -23.88
CA PRO A 431 43.57 -8.61 -24.06
C PRO A 431 43.61 -10.13 -24.19
N THR A 432 44.18 -10.60 -25.32
CA THR A 432 44.49 -12.03 -25.50
C THR A 432 45.37 -12.45 -24.31
N ARG A 433 44.80 -13.15 -23.37
CA ARG A 433 45.58 -13.78 -22.30
C ARG A 433 46.49 -14.78 -22.97
N GLY A 434 47.77 -14.41 -23.13
CA GLY A 434 48.80 -15.32 -23.54
C GLY A 434 48.78 -16.59 -22.67
N PRO A 435 49.28 -17.71 -23.19
CA PRO A 435 49.23 -18.98 -22.47
C PRO A 435 49.82 -18.80 -21.07
N ARG A 436 49.04 -19.14 -20.06
CA ARG A 436 49.45 -19.12 -18.66
C ARG A 436 50.72 -19.93 -18.51
N ALA A 437 51.85 -19.30 -18.15
CA ALA A 437 53.05 -20.01 -17.79
C ALA A 437 52.74 -21.07 -16.72
N PRO A 438 53.32 -22.29 -16.82
CA PRO A 438 53.04 -23.35 -15.88
C PRO A 438 53.38 -22.88 -14.46
N LYS A 439 52.44 -23.04 -13.54
CA LYS A 439 52.67 -22.77 -12.13
C LYS A 439 53.84 -23.57 -11.63
N LYS A 440 54.93 -22.94 -11.21
CA LYS A 440 56.00 -23.59 -10.45
C LYS A 440 55.37 -24.15 -9.18
N ASP A 441 55.47 -25.46 -9.05
CA ASP A 441 55.07 -26.23 -7.87
C ASP A 441 56.01 -25.84 -6.70
N ASN A 442 55.55 -24.95 -5.85
CA ASN A 442 56.26 -24.57 -4.62
C ASN A 442 55.63 -25.36 -3.47
N THR A 443 55.99 -26.63 -3.39
CA THR A 443 55.73 -27.44 -2.20
C THR A 443 56.68 -27.00 -1.08
N GLN A 444 56.29 -26.00 -0.32
CA GLN A 444 56.80 -25.79 1.02
C GLN A 444 55.80 -26.40 2.03
N PRO A 445 56.26 -27.16 3.02
CA PRO A 445 55.36 -27.69 4.02
C PRO A 445 54.77 -26.57 4.90
N PRO A 446 53.58 -26.76 5.46
CA PRO A 446 52.90 -25.72 6.26
C PRO A 446 53.66 -25.41 7.53
N LYS A 447 53.94 -24.13 7.77
CA LYS A 447 54.45 -23.63 9.04
C LYS A 447 53.40 -23.88 10.13
N ALA A 448 53.87 -24.39 11.29
CA ALA A 448 53.08 -24.57 12.51
C ALA A 448 52.41 -23.26 12.96
N PRO A 449 51.21 -23.33 13.51
CA PRO A 449 50.53 -22.15 14.03
C PRO A 449 51.26 -21.54 15.24
N PRO A 450 51.21 -20.22 15.42
CA PRO A 450 51.79 -19.55 16.59
C PRO A 450 51.06 -19.98 17.86
N GLN A 451 51.79 -20.27 18.90
CA GLN A 451 51.25 -20.51 20.23
C GLN A 451 50.62 -19.25 20.79
N GLU A 452 49.36 -19.35 21.16
CA GLU A 452 48.63 -18.31 21.91
C GLU A 452 49.29 -18.16 23.31
N GLN A 453 49.83 -16.97 23.56
CA GLN A 453 50.18 -16.56 24.95
C GLN A 453 48.92 -16.07 25.65
N LEU A 454 48.51 -16.77 26.69
CA LEU A 454 47.46 -16.40 27.62
C LEU A 454 47.76 -15.04 28.27
N PRO A 455 46.81 -14.09 28.38
CA PRO A 455 47.03 -12.86 29.13
C PRO A 455 47.04 -13.10 30.61
N SER A 456 48.08 -12.59 31.29
CA SER A 456 48.19 -12.52 32.72
C SER A 456 47.15 -11.60 33.37
N ARG A 457 46.54 -12.04 34.46
CA ARG A 457 45.59 -11.30 35.30
C ARG A 457 46.16 -9.98 35.82
N PRO A 458 45.35 -8.90 35.94
CA PRO A 458 45.80 -7.67 36.58
C PRO A 458 45.63 -7.78 38.08
N GLY A 459 46.71 -7.50 38.80
CA GLY A 459 46.75 -7.22 40.21
C GLY A 459 47.38 -5.89 40.48
N GLU A 460 46.62 -5.05 41.17
CA GLU A 460 47.03 -3.93 42.03
C GLU A 460 48.13 -2.94 41.58
N ARG A 461 47.79 -1.68 41.44
CA ARG A 461 48.27 -0.60 42.33
C ARG A 461 47.50 0.71 42.13
N VAL A 462 47.15 1.18 43.30
CA VAL A 462 46.52 2.47 43.62
C VAL A 462 47.54 3.61 43.55
N ALA A 463 46.98 4.83 43.34
CA ALA A 463 47.48 6.18 43.73
C ALA A 463 48.48 6.86 42.77
N SER A 464 48.13 7.98 42.23
CA SER A 464 48.19 9.33 42.75
C SER A 464 48.22 10.36 41.61
N MET A 465 47.43 11.40 41.81
CA MET A 465 47.68 12.82 41.44
C MET A 465 48.02 13.12 39.95
N ILE A 466 47.34 13.90 39.25
CA ILE A 466 46.80 15.28 39.40
C ILE A 466 45.63 15.45 38.45
#